data_29ccffbad53d2d6628a6f240fd644830
#
_entry.id   29ccffbad53d2d6628a6f240fd644830
#
_cell.length_a   1.000
_cell.length_b   1.000
_cell.length_c   1.000
_cell.angle_alpha   90.00
_cell.angle_beta   90.00
_cell.angle_gamma   90.00
#
_symmetry.space_group_name_H-M   'P 1'
#
loop_
_entity.id
_entity.type
_entity.pdbx_description
1 polymer ?
#
loop_
_entity_poly.entity_id
_entity_poly.type
_entity_poly.pdbx_seq_one_letter_code
_entity_poly.pdbx_strand_id
1 'polypeptide(L)'
;MDTRYWGPSGWKLLHLIAASNKHSSDITDFLETLPYVLPCKFCRASLSKYYGELPFTSTVKLNYWMYQIHNKVNGKLRKQGQAIPANPPFSKVKQLYEEKLQHGCTKTDFPGWEFLFSVAKCHPLSKEKSTPITGAPETLKTDLEKNEWNVLEPEKRYVYWVKFWKVLPLVFPFEEWKRSWVQHGLKPAETSKEMVTALWRLRCDFENDLELLNKTTYSNLCRDLSLHKSGCSKKLRAKTCRRTTSNKRTTRKTRLG
;
A
#
# COMPACT_ATOMS: atom_id res chain seq x y z
N MET A 1 10.14 -0.57 0.04
CA MET A 1 9.73 -1.74 0.89
C MET A 1 9.33 -2.90 0.00
N ASP A 2 9.59 -4.14 0.45
CA ASP A 2 9.18 -5.36 -0.28
C ASP A 2 7.64 -5.53 -0.20
N THR A 3 7.00 -5.71 -1.34
CA THR A 3 5.53 -5.88 -1.44
C THR A 3 5.02 -7.16 -0.79
N ARG A 4 5.87 -8.19 -0.67
CA ARG A 4 5.51 -9.44 0.02
C ARG A 4 5.36 -9.27 1.52
N TYR A 5 6.02 -8.28 2.10
CA TYR A 5 5.90 -7.95 3.52
C TYR A 5 4.61 -7.19 3.82
N TRP A 6 4.38 -6.05 3.16
CA TRP A 6 3.26 -5.17 3.48
C TRP A 6 1.99 -5.43 2.66
N GLY A 7 2.11 -6.06 1.50
CA GLY A 7 0.98 -6.25 0.58
C GLY A 7 -0.18 -7.05 1.18
N PRO A 8 0.06 -8.24 1.77
CA PRO A 8 -1.02 -9.02 2.38
C PRO A 8 -1.77 -8.27 3.48
N SER A 9 -1.05 -7.57 4.34
CA SER A 9 -1.60 -6.72 5.41
C SER A 9 -2.41 -5.56 4.83
N GLY A 10 -1.87 -4.87 3.82
CA GLY A 10 -2.56 -3.79 3.12
C GLY A 10 -3.86 -4.26 2.47
N TRP A 11 -3.84 -5.37 1.74
CA TRP A 11 -5.04 -5.89 1.09
C TRP A 11 -6.14 -6.29 2.08
N LYS A 12 -5.78 -6.92 3.22
CA LYS A 12 -6.76 -7.24 4.26
C LYS A 12 -7.46 -5.98 4.78
N LEU A 13 -6.70 -4.94 5.11
CA LEU A 13 -7.24 -3.68 5.59
C LEU A 13 -8.10 -2.99 4.53
N LEU A 14 -7.61 -2.85 3.30
CA LEU A 14 -8.31 -2.17 2.21
C LEU A 14 -9.62 -2.86 1.82
N HIS A 15 -9.65 -4.19 1.78
CA HIS A 15 -10.89 -4.92 1.53
C HIS A 15 -11.91 -4.78 2.67
N LEU A 16 -11.47 -4.78 3.94
CA LEU A 16 -12.38 -4.51 5.08
C LEU A 16 -12.97 -3.10 4.99
N ILE A 17 -12.14 -2.09 4.71
CA ILE A 17 -12.60 -0.71 4.51
C ILE A 17 -13.60 -0.64 3.35
N ALA A 18 -13.30 -1.27 2.21
CA ALA A 18 -14.17 -1.24 1.05
C ALA A 18 -15.49 -2.03 1.23
N ALA A 19 -15.49 -3.03 2.11
CA ALA A 19 -16.69 -3.82 2.41
C ALA A 19 -17.62 -3.13 3.42
N SER A 20 -17.06 -2.33 4.35
CA SER A 20 -17.80 -1.67 5.43
C SER A 20 -18.36 -0.29 5.03
N ASN A 21 -17.72 0.39 4.08
CA ASN A 21 -18.07 1.77 3.75
C ASN A 21 -19.05 1.87 2.57
N LYS A 22 -19.89 2.91 2.63
CA LYS A 22 -20.65 3.42 1.50
C LYS A 22 -19.89 4.60 0.89
N HIS A 23 -20.31 5.04 -0.29
CA HIS A 23 -19.78 6.27 -0.88
C HIS A 23 -19.98 7.47 0.05
N SER A 24 -18.89 8.15 0.37
CA SER A 24 -18.84 9.39 1.15
C SER A 24 -17.61 10.19 0.73
N SER A 25 -17.49 11.43 1.18
CA SER A 25 -16.30 12.24 0.99
C SER A 25 -15.08 11.58 1.60
N ASP A 26 -15.20 11.02 2.82
CA ASP A 26 -14.07 10.42 3.53
C ASP A 26 -13.49 9.22 2.80
N ILE A 27 -14.36 8.33 2.28
CA ILE A 27 -13.87 7.17 1.51
C ILE A 27 -13.26 7.59 0.17
N THR A 28 -13.82 8.59 -0.48
CA THR A 28 -13.26 9.16 -1.72
C THR A 28 -11.89 9.75 -1.44
N ASP A 29 -11.78 10.60 -0.44
CA ASP A 29 -10.55 11.22 0.01
C ASP A 29 -9.48 10.18 0.39
N PHE A 30 -9.88 9.12 1.10
CA PHE A 30 -8.98 8.03 1.45
C PHE A 30 -8.46 7.30 0.21
N LEU A 31 -9.35 6.89 -0.71
CA LEU A 31 -8.97 6.14 -1.91
C LEU A 31 -8.08 6.98 -2.84
N GLU A 32 -8.36 8.28 -2.98
CA GLU A 32 -7.52 9.20 -3.76
C GLU A 32 -6.07 9.26 -3.28
N THR A 33 -5.81 9.03 -1.98
CA THR A 33 -4.44 9.07 -1.45
C THR A 33 -3.62 7.82 -1.76
N LEU A 34 -4.26 6.66 -1.98
CA LEU A 34 -3.57 5.38 -2.09
C LEU A 34 -2.47 5.32 -3.16
N PRO A 35 -2.65 5.85 -4.38
CA PRO A 35 -1.61 5.84 -5.39
C PRO A 35 -0.31 6.53 -4.95
N TYR A 36 -0.41 7.53 -4.06
CA TYR A 36 0.72 8.36 -3.64
C TYR A 36 1.46 7.83 -2.42
N VAL A 37 0.80 7.03 -1.58
CA VAL A 37 1.36 6.58 -0.29
C VAL A 37 1.98 5.19 -0.33
N LEU A 38 1.70 4.37 -1.36
CA LEU A 38 2.23 3.01 -1.42
C LEU A 38 3.76 2.96 -1.25
N PRO A 39 4.29 2.02 -0.42
CA PRO A 39 5.70 1.98 -0.03
C PRO A 39 6.69 1.56 -1.14
N CYS A 40 6.27 1.50 -2.38
CA CYS A 40 7.08 1.09 -3.52
C CYS A 40 6.77 1.96 -4.74
N LYS A 41 7.77 2.56 -5.37
CA LYS A 41 7.56 3.43 -6.54
C LYS A 41 6.84 2.72 -7.71
N PHE A 42 7.18 1.46 -7.97
CA PHE A 42 6.53 0.68 -9.04
C PHE A 42 5.09 0.27 -8.68
N CYS A 43 4.77 0.19 -7.38
CA CYS A 43 3.41 -0.04 -6.90
C CYS A 43 2.58 1.22 -7.06
N ARG A 44 3.14 2.39 -6.71
CA ARG A 44 2.51 3.69 -6.96
C ARG A 44 2.22 3.89 -8.45
N ALA A 45 3.23 3.69 -9.29
CA ALA A 45 3.08 3.77 -10.75
C ALA A 45 1.96 2.86 -11.28
N SER A 46 1.94 1.61 -10.83
CA SER A 46 0.90 0.67 -11.28
C SER A 46 -0.49 1.04 -10.80
N LEU A 47 -0.61 1.50 -9.54
CA LEU A 47 -1.90 1.89 -8.99
C LEU A 47 -2.42 3.16 -9.66
N SER A 48 -1.54 4.15 -9.94
CA SER A 48 -1.90 5.34 -10.72
C SER A 48 -2.47 4.98 -12.09
N LYS A 49 -1.78 4.08 -12.81
CA LYS A 49 -2.27 3.56 -14.08
C LYS A 49 -3.64 2.89 -13.95
N TYR A 50 -3.83 2.04 -12.92
CA TYR A 50 -5.09 1.33 -12.72
C TYR A 50 -6.24 2.25 -12.36
N TYR A 51 -5.99 3.36 -11.68
CA TYR A 51 -6.99 4.39 -11.42
C TYR A 51 -7.44 5.10 -12.69
N GLY A 52 -6.53 5.31 -13.65
CA GLY A 52 -6.88 5.82 -14.98
C GLY A 52 -7.71 4.81 -15.81
N GLU A 53 -7.40 3.50 -15.69
CA GLU A 53 -8.11 2.44 -16.41
C GLU A 53 -9.45 2.04 -15.75
N LEU A 54 -9.56 2.18 -14.45
CA LEU A 54 -10.73 1.87 -13.61
C LEU A 54 -10.98 3.04 -12.66
N PRO A 55 -11.50 4.15 -13.16
CA PRO A 55 -11.77 5.31 -12.31
C PRO A 55 -12.80 4.96 -11.24
N PHE A 56 -12.53 5.46 -10.02
CA PHE A 56 -13.46 5.33 -8.93
C PHE A 56 -14.59 6.37 -9.10
N THR A 57 -15.81 5.89 -9.22
CA THR A 57 -17.01 6.73 -9.38
C THR A 57 -18.07 6.37 -8.33
N SER A 58 -18.96 7.30 -8.03
CA SER A 58 -20.04 7.09 -7.05
C SER A 58 -21.01 5.96 -7.41
N THR A 59 -21.03 5.51 -8.65
CA THR A 59 -21.90 4.44 -9.14
C THR A 59 -21.32 3.05 -8.96
N VAL A 60 -20.01 2.92 -8.72
CA VAL A 60 -19.33 1.64 -8.58
C VAL A 60 -19.38 1.16 -7.14
N LYS A 61 -19.76 -0.10 -6.91
CA LYS A 61 -19.71 -0.71 -5.56
C LYS A 61 -18.24 -0.81 -5.10
N LEU A 62 -17.92 -0.23 -3.94
CA LEU A 62 -16.58 -0.14 -3.38
C LEU A 62 -15.84 -1.47 -3.30
N ASN A 63 -16.51 -2.49 -2.73
CA ASN A 63 -15.92 -3.82 -2.58
C ASN A 63 -15.63 -4.49 -3.92
N TYR A 64 -16.48 -4.26 -4.95
CA TYR A 64 -16.24 -4.78 -6.29
C TYR A 64 -15.10 -4.04 -7.00
N TRP A 65 -15.05 -2.72 -6.87
CA TRP A 65 -13.96 -1.92 -7.41
C TRP A 65 -12.60 -2.33 -6.79
N MET A 66 -12.54 -2.46 -5.46
CA MET A 66 -11.34 -2.92 -4.75
C MET A 66 -10.90 -4.32 -5.21
N TYR A 67 -11.86 -5.22 -5.42
CA TYR A 67 -11.61 -6.54 -6.00
C TYR A 67 -11.01 -6.46 -7.40
N GLN A 68 -11.51 -5.58 -8.27
CA GLN A 68 -10.97 -5.40 -9.62
C GLN A 68 -9.54 -4.85 -9.59
N ILE A 69 -9.25 -3.86 -8.74
CA ILE A 69 -7.90 -3.32 -8.55
C ILE A 69 -6.94 -4.40 -8.05
N HIS A 70 -7.35 -5.19 -7.06
CA HIS A 70 -6.53 -6.30 -6.54
C HIS A 70 -6.22 -7.33 -7.64
N ASN A 71 -7.21 -7.67 -8.46
CA ASN A 71 -7.03 -8.59 -9.58
C ASN A 71 -6.06 -8.07 -10.64
N LYS A 72 -6.05 -6.77 -10.93
CA LYS A 72 -5.04 -6.14 -11.82
C LYS A 72 -3.63 -6.30 -11.25
N VAL A 73 -3.46 -6.10 -9.93
CA VAL A 73 -2.16 -6.31 -9.25
C VAL A 73 -1.74 -7.78 -9.35
N ASN A 74 -2.63 -8.73 -9.06
CA ASN A 74 -2.34 -10.16 -9.17
C ASN A 74 -1.98 -10.56 -10.63
N GLY A 75 -2.70 -10.03 -11.59
CA GLY A 75 -2.42 -10.23 -13.02
C GLY A 75 -1.03 -9.72 -13.41
N LYS A 76 -0.63 -8.55 -12.91
CA LYS A 76 0.73 -8.02 -13.11
C LYS A 76 1.79 -8.93 -12.48
N LEU A 77 1.59 -9.39 -11.25
CA LEU A 77 2.53 -10.26 -10.55
C LEU A 77 2.70 -11.59 -11.27
N ARG A 78 1.61 -12.20 -11.75
CA ARG A 78 1.68 -13.42 -12.59
C ARG A 78 2.47 -13.20 -13.88
N LYS A 79 2.25 -12.08 -14.58
CA LYS A 79 3.02 -11.70 -15.78
C LYS A 79 4.52 -11.49 -15.47
N GLN A 80 4.86 -11.22 -14.22
CA GLN A 80 6.25 -11.11 -13.74
C GLN A 80 6.84 -12.46 -13.28
N GLY A 81 6.13 -13.57 -13.49
CA GLY A 81 6.57 -14.90 -13.10
C GLY A 81 6.43 -15.23 -11.61
N GLN A 82 5.57 -14.47 -10.89
CA GLN A 82 5.28 -14.79 -9.49
C GLN A 82 4.24 -15.89 -9.41
N ALA A 83 4.42 -16.83 -8.48
CA ALA A 83 3.47 -17.90 -8.18
C ALA A 83 2.25 -17.36 -7.41
N ILE A 84 1.42 -16.57 -8.08
CA ILE A 84 0.18 -16.03 -7.53
C ILE A 84 -0.98 -16.93 -7.94
N PRO A 85 -1.76 -17.48 -6.98
CA PRO A 85 -2.92 -18.29 -7.27
C PRO A 85 -3.94 -17.59 -8.18
N ALA A 86 -4.82 -18.37 -8.80
CA ALA A 86 -5.96 -17.81 -9.55
C ALA A 86 -6.81 -16.92 -8.62
N ASN A 87 -7.36 -15.84 -9.19
CA ASN A 87 -8.22 -14.96 -8.40
C ASN A 87 -9.50 -15.72 -8.03
N PRO A 88 -9.91 -15.70 -6.76
CA PRO A 88 -11.19 -16.27 -6.36
C PRO A 88 -12.34 -15.50 -7.00
N PRO A 89 -13.52 -16.10 -7.19
CA PRO A 89 -14.72 -15.37 -7.63
C PRO A 89 -15.08 -14.24 -6.66
N PHE A 90 -15.65 -13.16 -7.19
CA PHE A 90 -16.04 -12.02 -6.35
C PHE A 90 -16.99 -12.40 -5.21
N SER A 91 -17.93 -13.33 -5.45
CA SER A 91 -18.86 -13.82 -4.43
C SER A 91 -18.15 -14.37 -3.20
N LYS A 92 -17.08 -15.16 -3.39
CA LYS A 92 -16.26 -15.69 -2.27
C LYS A 92 -15.51 -14.58 -1.52
N VAL A 93 -14.95 -13.62 -2.25
CA VAL A 93 -14.26 -12.48 -1.61
C VAL A 93 -15.26 -11.62 -0.84
N LYS A 94 -16.42 -11.33 -1.43
CA LYS A 94 -17.50 -10.59 -0.77
C LYS A 94 -17.93 -11.27 0.51
N GLN A 95 -18.28 -12.57 0.44
CA GLN A 95 -18.69 -13.36 1.61
C GLN A 95 -17.64 -13.33 2.72
N LEU A 96 -16.36 -13.56 2.39
CA LEU A 96 -15.26 -13.54 3.36
C LEU A 96 -15.21 -12.24 4.17
N TYR A 97 -15.37 -11.09 3.53
CA TYR A 97 -15.27 -9.81 4.23
C TYR A 97 -16.57 -9.42 4.92
N GLU A 98 -17.73 -9.83 4.40
CA GLU A 98 -19.02 -9.71 5.10
C GLU A 98 -19.04 -10.52 6.40
N GLU A 99 -18.58 -11.76 6.38
CA GLU A 99 -18.43 -12.60 7.57
C GLU A 99 -17.48 -11.95 8.60
N LYS A 100 -16.33 -11.42 8.16
CA LYS A 100 -15.40 -10.70 9.06
C LYS A 100 -16.03 -9.47 9.70
N LEU A 101 -16.84 -8.72 8.95
CA LEU A 101 -17.56 -7.55 9.48
C LEU A 101 -18.65 -7.98 10.48
N GLN A 102 -19.36 -9.08 10.22
CA GLN A 102 -20.38 -9.62 11.13
C GLN A 102 -19.79 -10.10 12.45
N HIS A 103 -18.58 -10.71 12.42
CA HIS A 103 -17.87 -11.11 13.63
C HIS A 103 -17.37 -9.93 14.48
N GLY A 104 -17.33 -8.73 13.87
CA GLY A 104 -16.90 -7.52 14.55
C GLY A 104 -15.40 -7.44 14.81
N CYS A 105 -15.02 -6.54 15.71
CA CYS A 105 -13.64 -6.35 16.13
C CYS A 105 -13.15 -7.57 16.92
N THR A 106 -12.10 -8.21 16.42
CA THR A 106 -11.50 -9.38 17.09
C THR A 106 -10.35 -8.94 18.00
N LYS A 107 -10.10 -9.72 19.06
CA LYS A 107 -8.94 -9.52 19.95
C LYS A 107 -7.65 -10.19 19.41
N THR A 108 -7.64 -10.68 18.18
CA THR A 108 -6.48 -11.38 17.63
C THR A 108 -5.40 -10.41 17.21
N ASP A 109 -5.68 -9.59 16.21
CA ASP A 109 -4.76 -8.60 15.66
C ASP A 109 -5.50 -7.53 14.86
N PHE A 110 -4.81 -6.42 14.60
CA PHE A 110 -5.21 -5.43 13.61
C PHE A 110 -4.49 -5.75 12.27
N PRO A 111 -5.21 -5.98 11.16
CA PRO A 111 -4.63 -6.54 9.94
C PRO A 111 -3.84 -5.53 9.08
N GLY A 112 -3.58 -4.32 9.55
CA GLY A 112 -2.99 -3.23 8.77
C GLY A 112 -1.55 -2.85 9.13
N TRP A 113 -0.94 -3.39 10.19
CA TRP A 113 0.29 -2.86 10.76
C TRP A 113 1.48 -2.86 9.80
N GLU A 114 1.76 -3.97 9.12
CA GLU A 114 2.90 -4.05 8.19
C GLU A 114 2.77 -3.04 7.05
N PHE A 115 1.54 -2.82 6.58
CA PHE A 115 1.25 -1.81 5.56
C PHE A 115 1.48 -0.39 6.10
N LEU A 116 0.86 -0.05 7.22
CA LEU A 116 0.93 1.30 7.81
C LEU A 116 2.37 1.67 8.21
N PHE A 117 3.11 0.75 8.84
CA PHE A 117 4.52 0.99 9.15
C PHE A 117 5.38 1.10 7.91
N SER A 118 5.06 0.39 6.83
CA SER A 118 5.76 0.55 5.55
C SER A 118 5.47 1.90 4.90
N VAL A 119 4.24 2.41 5.00
CA VAL A 119 3.88 3.77 4.57
C VAL A 119 4.64 4.82 5.38
N ALA A 120 4.68 4.69 6.71
CA ALA A 120 5.42 5.58 7.60
C ALA A 120 6.94 5.56 7.28
N LYS A 121 7.50 4.37 7.03
CA LYS A 121 8.91 4.18 6.70
C LYS A 121 9.30 4.80 5.35
N CYS A 122 8.41 4.76 4.37
CA CYS A 122 8.63 5.32 3.03
C CYS A 122 8.16 6.77 2.92
N HIS A 123 8.52 7.59 3.89
CA HIS A 123 8.16 9.00 3.99
C HIS A 123 8.53 9.77 2.69
N PRO A 124 7.63 10.61 2.15
CA PRO A 124 7.86 11.34 0.89
C PRO A 124 9.09 12.23 0.89
N LEU A 125 9.33 12.95 1.99
CA LEU A 125 10.45 13.88 2.16
C LEU A 125 11.76 13.20 2.60
N SER A 126 11.84 11.85 2.49
CA SER A 126 13.09 11.17 2.81
C SER A 126 14.22 11.58 1.87
N LYS A 127 15.47 11.66 2.38
CA LYS A 127 16.66 12.05 1.59
C LYS A 127 16.99 11.08 0.43
N GLU A 128 16.38 9.91 0.38
CA GLU A 128 16.58 8.96 -0.71
C GLU A 128 15.86 9.45 -1.99
N LYS A 129 16.60 10.06 -2.91
CA LYS A 129 16.06 10.50 -4.21
C LYS A 129 15.53 9.29 -4.98
N SER A 130 14.24 9.31 -5.25
CA SER A 130 13.59 8.32 -6.10
C SER A 130 13.77 8.72 -7.56
N THR A 131 14.41 7.87 -8.36
CA THR A 131 14.61 8.15 -9.79
C THR A 131 13.31 8.02 -10.58
N PRO A 132 13.08 8.85 -11.62
CA PRO A 132 11.98 8.69 -12.56
C PRO A 132 11.93 7.28 -13.17
N ILE A 133 10.77 6.89 -13.67
CA ILE A 133 10.61 5.66 -14.46
C ILE A 133 10.88 6.04 -15.92
N THR A 134 11.74 5.26 -16.60
CA THR A 134 12.15 5.52 -17.98
C THR A 134 10.96 5.43 -18.94
N GLY A 135 10.92 6.34 -19.91
CA GLY A 135 9.90 6.38 -20.97
C GLY A 135 8.68 7.24 -20.60
N ALA A 136 8.84 8.18 -19.67
CA ALA A 136 7.81 9.16 -19.38
C ALA A 136 7.48 10.01 -20.62
N PRO A 137 6.20 10.30 -20.90
CA PRO A 137 5.80 11.28 -21.90
C PRO A 137 6.36 12.67 -21.58
N GLU A 138 6.57 13.50 -22.62
CA GLU A 138 7.03 14.87 -22.44
C GLU A 138 6.04 15.74 -21.65
N THR A 139 4.74 15.47 -21.83
CA THR A 139 3.68 16.24 -21.17
C THR A 139 2.89 15.36 -20.23
N LEU A 140 2.94 15.67 -18.93
CA LEU A 140 2.16 15.05 -17.86
C LEU A 140 1.36 16.15 -17.14
N LYS A 141 0.03 16.09 -17.24
CA LYS A 141 -0.86 17.18 -16.78
C LYS A 141 -1.25 17.04 -15.31
N THR A 142 -1.60 15.82 -14.89
CA THR A 142 -2.17 15.56 -13.56
C THR A 142 -1.13 15.00 -12.59
N ASP A 143 -1.38 15.15 -11.29
CA ASP A 143 -0.56 14.53 -10.26
C ASP A 143 -0.56 12.99 -10.36
N LEU A 144 -1.68 12.41 -10.81
CA LEU A 144 -1.79 10.97 -11.02
C LEU A 144 -0.88 10.49 -12.16
N GLU A 145 -0.86 11.19 -13.29
CA GLU A 145 0.07 10.91 -14.40
C GLU A 145 1.53 11.07 -13.97
N LYS A 146 1.87 12.17 -13.28
CA LYS A 146 3.22 12.39 -12.73
C LYS A 146 3.64 11.29 -11.76
N ASN A 147 2.72 10.81 -10.94
CA ASN A 147 2.98 9.73 -9.99
C ASN A 147 3.16 8.37 -10.69
N GLU A 148 2.45 8.13 -11.81
CA GLU A 148 2.66 6.93 -12.65
C GLU A 148 4.11 6.82 -13.13
N TRP A 149 4.72 7.93 -13.49
CA TRP A 149 6.10 7.98 -13.97
C TRP A 149 7.14 8.29 -12.88
N ASN A 150 6.66 8.43 -11.63
CA ASN A 150 7.48 8.77 -10.46
C ASN A 150 8.28 10.07 -10.65
N VAL A 151 7.65 11.06 -11.26
CA VAL A 151 8.15 12.43 -11.43
C VAL A 151 7.36 13.47 -10.63
N LEU A 152 6.36 13.02 -9.85
CA LEU A 152 5.65 13.89 -8.92
C LEU A 152 6.60 14.37 -7.83
N GLU A 153 6.59 15.66 -7.56
CA GLU A 153 7.43 16.31 -6.56
C GLU A 153 7.18 15.72 -5.15
N PRO A 154 8.24 15.51 -4.34
CA PRO A 154 8.11 14.98 -2.99
C PRO A 154 7.13 15.74 -2.10
N GLU A 155 7.12 17.08 -2.22
CA GLU A 155 6.25 18.00 -1.48
C GLU A 155 4.78 17.79 -1.86
N LYS A 156 4.48 17.64 -3.13
CA LYS A 156 3.13 17.29 -3.61
C LYS A 156 2.70 15.92 -3.08
N ARG A 157 3.58 14.93 -3.16
CA ARG A 157 3.30 13.61 -2.61
C ARG A 157 3.09 13.64 -1.09
N TYR A 158 3.80 14.52 -0.38
CA TYR A 158 3.66 14.71 1.06
C TYR A 158 2.26 15.23 1.43
N VAL A 159 1.65 16.09 0.64
CA VAL A 159 0.25 16.53 0.86
C VAL A 159 -0.71 15.34 0.89
N TYR A 160 -0.62 14.43 -0.10
CA TYR A 160 -1.44 13.21 -0.13
C TYR A 160 -1.11 12.28 1.04
N TRP A 161 0.15 12.20 1.44
CA TRP A 161 0.59 11.36 2.56
C TRP A 161 0.04 11.89 3.89
N VAL A 162 0.02 13.19 4.11
CA VAL A 162 -0.62 13.81 5.29
C VAL A 162 -2.13 13.59 5.26
N LYS A 163 -2.77 13.79 4.10
CA LYS A 163 -4.21 13.52 3.92
C LYS A 163 -4.54 12.08 4.29
N PHE A 164 -3.76 11.10 3.81
CA PHE A 164 -3.94 9.68 4.13
C PHE A 164 -4.06 9.43 5.64
N TRP A 165 -3.12 9.93 6.43
CA TRP A 165 -3.13 9.71 7.89
C TRP A 165 -4.31 10.38 8.59
N LYS A 166 -4.77 11.52 8.07
CA LYS A 166 -5.94 12.25 8.61
C LYS A 166 -7.25 11.53 8.32
N VAL A 167 -7.42 10.97 7.12
CA VAL A 167 -8.68 10.37 6.72
C VAL A 167 -8.77 8.87 7.05
N LEU A 168 -7.65 8.19 7.26
CA LEU A 168 -7.61 6.76 7.56
C LEU A 168 -8.54 6.35 8.71
N PRO A 169 -8.54 6.99 9.90
CA PRO A 169 -9.44 6.59 10.99
C PRO A 169 -10.92 6.79 10.67
N LEU A 170 -11.26 7.73 9.79
CA LEU A 170 -12.66 8.01 9.43
C LEU A 170 -13.30 6.86 8.63
N VAL A 171 -12.47 6.07 7.94
CA VAL A 171 -12.92 4.96 7.09
C VAL A 171 -12.71 3.57 7.71
N PHE A 172 -12.23 3.48 8.94
CA PHE A 172 -12.10 2.18 9.61
C PHE A 172 -13.46 1.45 9.71
N PRO A 173 -13.46 0.12 9.57
CA PRO A 173 -14.70 -0.66 9.55
C PRO A 173 -15.40 -0.76 10.92
N PHE A 174 -14.65 -0.63 12.02
CA PHE A 174 -15.15 -0.82 13.38
C PHE A 174 -15.04 0.46 14.20
N GLU A 175 -16.08 0.79 14.96
CA GLU A 175 -16.11 1.98 15.80
C GLU A 175 -15.06 1.94 16.92
N GLU A 176 -14.72 0.74 17.42
CA GLU A 176 -13.66 0.53 18.39
C GLU A 176 -12.31 0.98 17.84
N TRP A 177 -12.02 0.68 16.56
CA TRP A 177 -10.79 1.11 15.90
C TRP A 177 -10.75 2.62 15.71
N LYS A 178 -11.87 3.22 15.30
CA LYS A 178 -11.99 4.68 15.15
C LYS A 178 -11.75 5.38 16.47
N ARG A 179 -12.46 4.94 17.51
CA ARG A 179 -12.41 5.54 18.85
C ARG A 179 -10.99 5.52 19.42
N SER A 180 -10.36 4.36 19.48
CA SER A 180 -9.00 4.24 20.01
C SER A 180 -8.00 5.05 19.18
N TRP A 181 -8.08 5.00 17.84
CA TRP A 181 -7.17 5.78 16.99
C TRP A 181 -7.34 7.29 17.19
N VAL A 182 -8.56 7.79 17.29
CA VAL A 182 -8.84 9.23 17.49
C VAL A 182 -8.47 9.68 18.88
N GLN A 183 -8.72 8.86 19.90
CA GLN A 183 -8.40 9.14 21.30
C GLN A 183 -6.90 9.40 21.50
N HIS A 184 -6.05 8.55 20.96
CA HIS A 184 -4.60 8.69 21.09
C HIS A 184 -3.99 9.62 20.04
N GLY A 185 -4.65 9.78 18.91
CA GLY A 185 -4.27 10.70 17.83
C GLY A 185 -2.94 10.35 17.15
N LEU A 186 -2.85 10.56 15.87
CA LEU A 186 -1.60 10.42 15.12
C LEU A 186 -1.35 11.71 14.35
N LYS A 187 -0.33 12.45 14.75
CA LYS A 187 0.12 13.62 14.00
C LYS A 187 1.18 13.18 12.99
N PRO A 188 0.97 13.45 11.69
CA PRO A 188 1.99 13.21 10.68
C PRO A 188 3.27 13.95 11.03
N ALA A 189 4.39 13.23 11.10
CA ALA A 189 5.69 13.80 11.44
C ALA A 189 6.47 14.15 10.16
N GLU A 190 7.50 14.99 10.28
CA GLU A 190 8.31 15.47 9.15
C GLU A 190 9.35 14.45 8.67
N THR A 191 9.70 13.49 9.52
CA THR A 191 10.69 12.47 9.19
C THR A 191 10.14 11.05 9.32
N SER A 192 10.70 10.14 8.52
CA SER A 192 10.38 8.71 8.60
C SER A 192 10.60 8.12 9.99
N LYS A 193 11.65 8.56 10.71
CA LYS A 193 11.99 8.03 12.05
C LYS A 193 10.92 8.47 13.06
N GLU A 194 10.59 9.74 13.08
CA GLU A 194 9.57 10.29 13.97
C GLU A 194 8.21 9.67 13.71
N MET A 195 7.84 9.55 12.43
CA MET A 195 6.56 8.95 12.05
C MET A 195 6.45 7.48 12.47
N VAL A 196 7.50 6.67 12.28
CA VAL A 196 7.52 5.28 12.74
C VAL A 196 7.42 5.22 14.28
N THR A 197 8.08 6.13 14.99
CA THR A 197 8.02 6.20 16.45
C THR A 197 6.64 6.63 16.94
N ALA A 198 6.02 7.63 16.31
CA ALA A 198 4.68 8.10 16.66
C ALA A 198 3.64 6.98 16.40
N LEU A 199 3.72 6.34 15.26
CA LEU A 199 2.83 5.20 14.91
C LEU A 199 3.04 4.01 15.85
N TRP A 200 4.27 3.79 16.34
CA TRP A 200 4.53 2.74 17.33
C TRP A 200 3.85 3.03 18.67
N ARG A 201 3.92 4.26 19.16
CA ARG A 201 3.23 4.66 20.39
C ARG A 201 1.72 4.46 20.25
N LEU A 202 1.14 4.98 19.16
CA LEU A 202 -0.26 4.76 18.85
C LEU A 202 -0.62 3.26 18.79
N ARG A 203 0.23 2.43 18.18
CA ARG A 203 0.02 0.97 18.14
C ARG A 203 -0.05 0.36 19.54
N CYS A 204 0.86 0.74 20.45
CA CYS A 204 0.84 0.21 21.80
C CYS A 204 -0.45 0.56 22.54
N ASP A 205 -0.90 1.82 22.42
CA ASP A 205 -2.14 2.29 23.04
C ASP A 205 -3.36 1.58 22.41
N PHE A 206 -3.41 1.50 21.10
CA PHE A 206 -4.45 0.81 20.34
C PHE A 206 -4.55 -0.69 20.66
N GLU A 207 -3.40 -1.39 20.78
CA GLU A 207 -3.35 -2.81 21.15
C GLU A 207 -3.79 -3.03 22.60
N ASN A 208 -3.57 -2.06 23.47
CA ASN A 208 -4.04 -2.13 24.87
C ASN A 208 -5.55 -1.86 24.97
N ASP A 209 -6.05 -0.81 24.34
CA ASP A 209 -7.49 -0.50 24.34
C ASP A 209 -8.35 -1.63 23.77
N LEU A 210 -7.87 -2.29 22.74
CA LEU A 210 -8.56 -3.38 22.05
C LEU A 210 -8.21 -4.76 22.61
N GLU A 211 -7.36 -4.84 23.61
CA GLU A 211 -6.87 -6.09 24.22
C GLU A 211 -6.32 -7.08 23.19
N LEU A 212 -5.59 -6.57 22.17
CA LEU A 212 -5.10 -7.43 21.08
C LEU A 212 -4.04 -8.42 21.57
N LEU A 213 -4.17 -9.67 21.13
CA LEU A 213 -3.31 -10.78 21.57
C LEU A 213 -1.99 -10.85 20.80
N ASN A 214 -2.01 -10.55 19.48
CA ASN A 214 -0.83 -10.63 18.63
C ASN A 214 0.02 -9.37 18.73
N LYS A 215 0.75 -9.25 19.84
CA LYS A 215 1.68 -8.13 20.09
C LYS A 215 3.08 -8.45 19.58
N THR A 216 3.82 -7.41 19.23
CA THR A 216 5.24 -7.49 18.86
C THR A 216 6.05 -6.51 19.72
N THR A 217 7.38 -6.50 19.56
CA THR A 217 8.24 -5.51 20.19
C THR A 217 8.72 -4.48 19.18
N TYR A 218 9.08 -3.28 19.65
CA TYR A 218 9.66 -2.24 18.80
C TYR A 218 10.94 -2.71 18.10
N SER A 219 11.76 -3.50 18.78
CA SER A 219 12.98 -4.10 18.21
C SER A 219 12.65 -5.04 17.05
N ASN A 220 11.66 -5.91 17.20
CA ASN A 220 11.21 -6.79 16.12
C ASN A 220 10.67 -6.00 14.93
N LEU A 221 9.82 -4.99 15.18
CA LEU A 221 9.34 -4.10 14.12
C LEU A 221 10.48 -3.43 13.36
N CYS A 222 11.45 -2.84 14.06
CA CYS A 222 12.59 -2.17 13.45
C CYS A 222 13.45 -3.15 12.63
N ARG A 223 13.66 -4.35 13.13
CA ARG A 223 14.36 -5.43 12.41
C ARG A 223 13.62 -5.78 11.11
N ASP A 224 12.30 -5.99 11.18
CA ASP A 224 11.50 -6.37 10.02
C ASP A 224 11.45 -5.25 8.97
N LEU A 225 11.25 -4.00 9.39
CA LEU A 225 11.34 -2.84 8.51
C LEU A 225 12.72 -2.70 7.84
N SER A 226 13.78 -3.10 8.53
CA SER A 226 15.15 -3.08 7.98
C SER A 226 15.39 -4.21 7.00
N LEU A 227 14.95 -5.43 7.33
CA LEU A 227 15.07 -6.60 6.46
C LEU A 227 14.31 -6.41 5.14
N HIS A 228 13.15 -5.79 5.21
CA HIS A 228 12.28 -5.56 4.06
C HIS A 228 12.44 -4.16 3.41
N LYS A 229 13.44 -3.38 3.84
CA LYS A 229 13.65 -1.99 3.35
C LYS A 229 13.86 -1.92 1.84
N SER A 230 14.50 -2.90 1.24
CA SER A 230 14.80 -2.85 -0.19
C SER A 230 14.65 -4.21 -0.87
N GLY A 231 13.48 -4.49 -1.40
CA GLY A 231 13.34 -5.51 -2.44
C GLY A 231 14.16 -5.21 -3.71
N CYS A 232 14.87 -4.08 -3.74
CA CYS A 232 15.72 -3.63 -4.84
C CYS A 232 17.22 -3.64 -4.50
N SER A 233 17.66 -4.16 -3.36
CA SER A 233 19.09 -4.27 -3.05
C SER A 233 19.76 -5.27 -3.97
N LYS A 234 21.03 -5.00 -4.34
CA LYS A 234 21.81 -5.86 -5.24
C LYS A 234 21.99 -7.30 -4.73
N LYS A 235 21.84 -7.53 -3.42
CA LYS A 235 21.96 -8.85 -2.77
C LYS A 235 20.67 -9.66 -2.70
N LEU A 236 19.53 -8.99 -2.62
CA LEU A 236 18.20 -9.60 -2.65
C LEU A 236 17.45 -9.06 -3.86
N ARG A 237 17.73 -9.60 -5.04
CA ARG A 237 16.98 -9.27 -6.26
C ARG A 237 15.53 -9.72 -6.09
N ALA A 238 14.70 -8.89 -5.48
CA ALA A 238 13.28 -9.08 -5.52
C ALA A 238 12.82 -8.95 -6.98
N LYS A 239 12.53 -10.08 -7.60
CA LYS A 239 12.01 -10.17 -8.97
C LYS A 239 10.64 -9.50 -9.13
N THR A 240 10.01 -9.07 -8.02
CA THR A 240 8.62 -8.63 -7.96
C THR A 240 8.33 -7.24 -8.51
N CYS A 241 9.30 -6.33 -8.53
CA CYS A 241 9.03 -4.92 -8.87
C CYS A 241 9.71 -4.44 -10.15
N ARG A 242 10.57 -5.22 -10.79
CA ARG A 242 11.28 -4.81 -12.01
C ARG A 242 10.51 -5.26 -13.25
N ARG A 243 10.22 -4.33 -14.15
CA ARG A 243 10.01 -4.66 -15.55
C ARG A 243 11.21 -5.49 -15.99
N THR A 244 11.00 -6.69 -16.49
CA THR A 244 11.99 -7.42 -17.28
C THR A 244 12.33 -6.54 -18.47
N THR A 245 13.47 -5.88 -18.41
CA THR A 245 14.08 -5.29 -19.61
C THR A 245 14.29 -6.43 -20.58
N SER A 246 13.77 -6.24 -21.78
CA SER A 246 13.88 -7.07 -22.96
C SER A 246 15.20 -7.81 -23.05
N ASN A 247 15.11 -9.07 -23.50
CA ASN A 247 16.19 -9.92 -23.96
C ASN A 247 17.32 -9.15 -24.65
N LYS A 248 18.43 -8.95 -24.00
CA LYS A 248 19.70 -8.78 -24.71
C LYS A 248 20.02 -10.13 -25.31
N ARG A 249 19.76 -10.29 -26.59
CA ARG A 249 20.35 -11.33 -27.43
C ARG A 249 21.86 -11.23 -27.25
N THR A 250 22.47 -12.15 -26.51
CA THR A 250 23.88 -12.43 -26.55
C THR A 250 24.16 -13.12 -27.87
N THR A 251 24.59 -12.36 -28.87
CA THR A 251 25.28 -12.90 -30.04
C THR A 251 26.55 -13.54 -29.57
N ARG A 252 26.56 -14.86 -29.49
CA ARG A 252 27.77 -15.68 -29.35
C ARG A 252 28.61 -15.44 -30.62
N LYS A 253 29.71 -14.70 -30.49
CA LYS A 253 30.76 -14.71 -31.49
C LYS A 253 31.41 -16.07 -31.45
N THR A 254 31.14 -16.94 -32.42
CA THR A 254 31.96 -18.09 -32.77
C THR A 254 33.28 -17.56 -33.26
N ARG A 255 34.33 -17.76 -32.50
CA ARG A 255 35.72 -17.73 -33.04
C ARG A 255 35.93 -19.03 -33.80
N LEU A 256 36.00 -18.93 -35.11
CA LEU A 256 36.71 -19.87 -35.95
C LEU A 256 38.20 -19.48 -35.94
N GLY A 257 39.03 -20.43 -35.70
CA GLY A 257 40.47 -20.41 -35.83
C GLY A 257 40.98 -21.78 -35.49
#